data_2a97eec94a22f86deda39e03c5926c51
#
_entry.id   2a97eec94a22f86deda39e03c5926c51
#
_cell.length_a   1.000
_cell.length_b   1.000
_cell.length_c   1.000
_cell.angle_alpha   90.00
_cell.angle_beta   90.00
_cell.angle_gamma   90.00
#
_symmetry.space_group_name_H-M   'P 1'
#
loop_
_entity.id
_entity.type
_entity.pdbx_description
1 polymer ?
#
loop_
_entity_poly.entity_id
_entity_poly.type
_entity_poly.pdbx_seq_one_letter_code
_entity_poly.pdbx_strand_id
1 'polypeptide(L)'
;MADTETSLPAGTPPSGALGGCHVLVVEDDFLIGDALADLLADAGAIVLGPVGRLSEARALLQREDARFEMAVLDIDLHGESSYAIADLLLARGVPFLFTTGYSQDAVDADYRDHPRLQKPLSGRTLVAALARMRPESDERPAG
;
A
#
# COMPACT_ATOMS: atom_id res chain seq x y z
N MET A 1 2.40 9.24 -29.89
CA MET A 1 2.42 9.15 -29.28
C MET A 1 1.85 8.29 -28.43
N ALA A 2 1.07 8.30 -27.99
CA ALA A 2 0.54 7.51 -27.09
C ALA A 2 0.41 6.14 -27.48
N ASP A 3 0.68 5.84 -28.58
CA ASP A 3 0.51 4.62 -28.98
C ASP A 3 1.33 3.64 -28.31
N THR A 4 2.31 4.00 -27.69
CA THR A 4 3.15 3.01 -27.17
C THR A 4 2.51 2.30 -26.07
N GLU A 5 1.57 2.86 -25.41
CA GLU A 5 1.05 2.20 -24.33
C GLU A 5 0.27 1.05 -24.69
N THR A 6 -0.20 0.96 -25.83
CA THR A 6 -1.06 -0.12 -26.14
C THR A 6 -0.30 -1.39 -26.30
N SER A 7 0.99 -1.36 -26.23
CA SER A 7 1.71 -2.58 -26.43
C SER A 7 1.91 -3.36 -25.14
N LEU A 8 1.33 -2.98 -24.03
CA LEU A 8 1.52 -3.74 -22.83
C LEU A 8 0.92 -5.12 -22.95
N PRO A 9 1.56 -6.11 -22.40
CA PRO A 9 1.05 -7.46 -22.52
C PRO A 9 -0.25 -7.61 -21.75
N ALA A 10 -1.08 -8.49 -22.22
CA ALA A 10 -2.31 -8.75 -21.53
C ALA A 10 -2.01 -9.34 -20.19
N GLY A 11 -2.76 -9.03 -19.20
CA GLY A 11 -2.58 -9.58 -17.89
C GLY A 11 -1.59 -8.84 -17.03
N THR A 12 -0.89 -7.87 -17.58
CA THR A 12 0.04 -7.09 -16.82
C THR A 12 -0.62 -5.77 -16.46
N PRO A 13 -0.51 -5.31 -15.23
CA PRO A 13 -1.09 -4.00 -14.92
C PRO A 13 -0.43 -2.94 -15.77
N PRO A 14 -1.16 -1.93 -16.16
CA PRO A 14 -0.56 -0.89 -16.97
C PRO A 14 0.55 -0.21 -16.20
N SER A 15 1.63 0.08 -16.88
CA SER A 15 2.67 0.85 -16.27
C SER A 15 2.07 2.16 -15.86
N GLY A 16 2.28 2.55 -14.67
CA GLY A 16 1.73 3.81 -14.22
C GLY A 16 0.37 3.72 -13.59
N ALA A 17 -0.14 2.51 -13.32
CA ALA A 17 -1.43 2.39 -12.65
C ALA A 17 -1.43 3.14 -11.33
N LEU A 18 -0.27 3.28 -10.68
CA LEU A 18 -0.15 4.03 -9.46
C LEU A 18 0.74 5.25 -9.68
N GLY A 19 0.73 5.79 -10.87
CA GLY A 19 1.67 6.82 -11.26
C GLY A 19 1.66 8.03 -10.35
N GLY A 20 2.80 8.36 -9.78
CA GLY A 20 2.95 9.51 -8.90
C GLY A 20 2.35 9.34 -7.53
N CYS A 21 1.75 8.19 -7.24
CA CYS A 21 1.08 7.99 -5.97
C CYS A 21 2.11 7.62 -4.90
N HIS A 22 2.06 8.31 -3.77
CA HIS A 22 2.98 8.01 -2.68
C HIS A 22 2.38 6.92 -1.81
N VAL A 23 3.09 5.81 -1.70
CA VAL A 23 2.58 4.64 -0.99
C VAL A 23 3.55 4.27 0.12
N LEU A 24 3.04 4.21 1.34
CA LEU A 24 3.84 3.78 2.48
C LEU A 24 3.77 2.27 2.56
N VAL A 25 4.91 1.61 2.75
CA VAL A 25 4.95 0.17 2.90
C VAL A 25 5.46 -0.16 4.29
N VAL A 26 4.68 -0.88 5.07
CA VAL A 26 5.05 -1.30 6.42
C VAL A 26 5.06 -2.82 6.42
N GLU A 27 6.24 -3.40 6.50
CA GLU A 27 6.43 -4.84 6.37
C GLU A 27 7.74 -5.19 7.06
N ASP A 28 7.70 -6.13 8.02
CA ASP A 28 8.90 -6.45 8.77
C ASP A 28 9.79 -7.49 8.10
N ASP A 29 9.31 -8.21 7.12
CA ASP A 29 10.15 -9.14 6.39
C ASP A 29 10.86 -8.37 5.29
N PHE A 30 12.19 -8.30 5.41
CA PHE A 30 12.97 -7.46 4.52
C PHE A 30 12.82 -7.87 3.06
N LEU A 31 12.78 -9.17 2.80
CA LEU A 31 12.67 -9.62 1.41
C LEU A 31 11.29 -9.32 0.84
N ILE A 32 10.25 -9.51 1.64
CA ILE A 32 8.92 -9.23 1.19
C ILE A 32 8.76 -7.73 0.99
N GLY A 33 9.27 -6.93 1.92
CA GLY A 33 9.16 -5.49 1.80
C GLY A 33 9.84 -4.96 0.56
N ASP A 34 11.04 -5.46 0.25
CA ASP A 34 11.73 -5.02 -0.94
C ASP A 34 10.98 -5.43 -2.18
N ALA A 35 10.43 -6.62 -2.21
CA ALA A 35 9.68 -7.09 -3.37
C ALA A 35 8.42 -6.24 -3.58
N LEU A 36 7.74 -5.89 -2.49
CA LEU A 36 6.57 -5.03 -2.60
C LEU A 36 6.96 -3.65 -3.12
N ALA A 37 8.06 -3.11 -2.63
CA ALA A 37 8.50 -1.79 -3.07
C ALA A 37 8.80 -1.80 -4.56
N ASP A 38 9.45 -2.86 -5.03
CA ASP A 38 9.78 -2.95 -6.46
C ASP A 38 8.51 -3.06 -7.29
N LEU A 39 7.54 -3.86 -6.86
CA LEU A 39 6.30 -3.99 -7.59
C LEU A 39 5.57 -2.67 -7.69
N LEU A 40 5.54 -1.93 -6.59
CA LEU A 40 4.83 -0.66 -6.57
C LEU A 40 5.55 0.38 -7.42
N ALA A 41 6.87 0.39 -7.33
CA ALA A 41 7.64 1.33 -8.14
C ALA A 41 7.46 1.05 -9.63
N ASP A 42 7.40 -0.23 -9.99
CA ASP A 42 7.16 -0.57 -11.39
C ASP A 42 5.80 -0.11 -11.87
N ALA A 43 4.84 0.04 -10.99
CA ALA A 43 3.53 0.55 -11.34
C ALA A 43 3.47 2.08 -11.29
N GLY A 44 4.58 2.72 -11.00
CA GLY A 44 4.65 4.19 -11.02
C GLY A 44 4.55 4.85 -9.67
N ALA A 45 4.45 4.08 -8.58
CA ALA A 45 4.31 4.66 -7.26
C ALA A 45 5.64 5.20 -6.76
N ILE A 46 5.56 6.17 -5.87
CA ILE A 46 6.70 6.64 -5.14
C ILE A 46 6.61 5.99 -3.78
N VAL A 47 7.53 5.10 -3.47
CA VAL A 47 7.42 4.26 -2.30
C VAL A 47 8.15 4.86 -1.13
N LEU A 48 7.48 4.91 0.04
CA LEU A 48 8.12 5.28 1.27
C LEU A 48 8.25 4.01 2.10
N GLY A 49 9.43 3.68 2.52
CA GLY A 49 9.73 2.45 3.21
C GLY A 49 10.42 1.50 2.26
N PRO A 50 10.37 0.21 2.54
CA PRO A 50 9.58 -0.41 3.60
C PRO A 50 10.16 -0.12 4.97
N VAL A 51 9.28 0.05 5.94
CA VAL A 51 9.69 0.15 7.32
C VAL A 51 9.15 -1.04 8.07
N GLY A 52 9.93 -1.58 8.98
CA GLY A 52 9.58 -2.84 9.61
C GLY A 52 9.19 -2.76 11.05
N ARG A 53 9.14 -1.56 11.63
CA ARG A 53 8.80 -1.42 13.02
C ARG A 53 7.74 -0.38 13.21
N LEU A 54 6.92 -0.58 14.23
CA LEU A 54 5.87 0.38 14.53
C LEU A 54 6.44 1.76 14.76
N SER A 55 7.57 1.85 15.47
CA SER A 55 8.13 3.15 15.78
C SER A 55 8.56 3.89 14.53
N GLU A 56 9.10 3.17 13.56
CA GLU A 56 9.51 3.79 12.32
C GLU A 56 8.31 4.28 11.52
N ALA A 57 7.28 3.46 11.47
CA ALA A 57 6.09 3.86 10.73
C ALA A 57 5.43 5.06 11.39
N ARG A 58 5.38 5.06 12.73
CA ARG A 58 4.78 6.17 13.42
C ARG A 58 5.56 7.44 13.20
N ALA A 59 6.90 7.36 13.20
CA ALA A 59 7.72 8.52 12.97
C ALA A 59 7.48 9.10 11.58
N LEU A 60 7.34 8.24 10.57
CA LEU A 60 7.04 8.74 9.24
C LEU A 60 5.69 9.43 9.19
N LEU A 61 4.69 8.87 9.87
CA LEU A 61 3.38 9.47 9.84
C LEU A 61 3.34 10.80 10.56
N GLN A 62 4.27 11.06 11.45
CA GLN A 62 4.29 12.30 12.18
C GLN A 62 5.09 13.39 11.48
N ARG A 63 5.77 13.06 10.40
CA ARG A 63 6.52 14.09 9.69
C ARG A 63 5.58 14.92 8.87
N GLU A 64 5.76 16.22 8.93
CA GLU A 64 4.88 17.09 8.17
C GLU A 64 5.20 17.10 6.71
N ASP A 65 6.42 16.77 6.34
CA ASP A 65 6.80 16.81 4.95
C ASP A 65 6.57 15.49 4.25
N ALA A 66 6.10 14.46 4.95
CA ALA A 66 5.87 13.18 4.32
C ALA A 66 4.49 13.16 3.68
N ARG A 67 4.41 12.61 2.51
CA ARG A 67 3.15 12.52 1.81
C ARG A 67 2.82 11.08 1.58
N PHE A 68 1.61 10.69 1.89
CA PHE A 68 1.14 9.36 1.61
C PHE A 68 -0.25 9.46 1.06
N GLU A 69 -0.50 8.87 -0.08
CA GLU A 69 -1.85 8.77 -0.57
C GLU A 69 -2.45 7.42 -0.26
N MET A 70 -1.62 6.42 -0.01
CA MET A 70 -2.09 5.10 0.35
C MET A 70 -1.02 4.39 1.15
N ALA A 71 -1.38 3.29 1.79
CA ALA A 71 -0.42 2.49 2.53
C ALA A 71 -0.72 1.01 2.41
N VAL A 72 0.33 0.20 2.51
CA VAL A 72 0.21 -1.25 2.59
C VAL A 72 0.79 -1.64 3.94
N LEU A 73 0.01 -2.29 4.78
CA LEU A 73 0.40 -2.61 6.14
C LEU A 73 0.35 -4.09 6.40
N ASP A 74 1.48 -4.68 6.80
CA ASP A 74 1.45 -6.02 7.34
C ASP A 74 0.79 -5.91 8.70
N ILE A 75 -0.16 -6.78 9.01
CA ILE A 75 -0.84 -6.72 10.28
C ILE A 75 0.13 -7.04 11.42
N ASP A 76 1.03 -7.99 11.22
CA ASP A 76 1.92 -8.42 12.29
C ASP A 76 3.33 -7.95 12.03
N LEU A 77 3.87 -7.13 12.91
CA LEU A 77 5.21 -6.61 12.81
C LEU A 77 6.00 -7.10 14.02
N HIS A 78 6.75 -8.18 13.84
CA HIS A 78 7.58 -8.73 14.92
C HIS A 78 6.76 -8.97 16.19
N GLY A 79 5.56 -9.53 16.02
CA GLY A 79 4.72 -9.82 17.16
C GLY A 79 3.84 -8.68 17.61
N GLU A 80 4.03 -7.48 17.06
CA GLU A 80 3.17 -6.36 17.40
C GLU A 80 2.21 -6.11 16.25
N SER A 81 0.97 -5.80 16.55
CA SER A 81 0.04 -5.55 15.47
C SER A 81 0.22 -4.13 14.95
N SER A 82 -0.07 -3.94 13.69
CA SER A 82 0.03 -2.62 13.08
C SER A 82 -1.27 -1.83 13.18
N TYR A 83 -2.20 -2.27 14.00
CA TYR A 83 -3.50 -1.60 14.12
C TYR A 83 -3.35 -0.15 14.57
N ALA A 84 -2.35 0.16 15.37
CA ALA A 84 -2.13 1.55 15.78
C ALA A 84 -1.80 2.42 14.59
N ILE A 85 -1.06 1.88 13.62
CA ILE A 85 -0.74 2.63 12.41
C ILE A 85 -2.01 2.79 11.56
N ALA A 86 -2.82 1.73 11.50
CA ALA A 86 -4.08 1.81 10.77
C ALA A 86 -4.97 2.91 11.34
N ASP A 87 -5.03 3.03 12.67
CA ASP A 87 -5.82 4.07 13.28
C ASP A 87 -5.31 5.46 12.93
N LEU A 88 -4.00 5.64 12.86
CA LEU A 88 -3.44 6.92 12.48
C LEU A 88 -3.76 7.25 11.02
N LEU A 89 -3.72 6.25 10.16
CA LEU A 89 -4.05 6.47 8.76
C LEU A 89 -5.53 6.80 8.60
N LEU A 90 -6.39 6.13 9.37
CA LEU A 90 -7.81 6.42 9.31
C LEU A 90 -8.06 7.87 9.75
N ALA A 91 -7.38 8.31 10.79
CA ALA A 91 -7.56 9.67 11.27
C ALA A 91 -7.13 10.69 10.24
N ARG A 92 -6.21 10.32 9.36
CA ARG A 92 -5.74 11.22 8.32
C ARG A 92 -6.49 11.06 7.01
N GLY A 93 -7.40 10.12 6.93
CA GLY A 93 -8.13 9.89 5.70
C GLY A 93 -7.30 9.19 4.63
N VAL A 94 -6.26 8.48 5.01
CA VAL A 94 -5.40 7.78 4.07
C VAL A 94 -5.87 6.34 3.93
N PRO A 95 -6.28 5.91 2.75
CA PRO A 95 -6.71 4.53 2.59
C PRO A 95 -5.54 3.57 2.67
N PHE A 96 -5.78 2.39 3.19
CA PHE A 96 -4.72 1.41 3.33
C PHE A 96 -5.24 0.01 3.08
N LEU A 97 -4.31 -0.90 2.83
CA LEU A 97 -4.60 -2.28 2.57
C LEU A 97 -3.78 -3.10 3.54
N PHE A 98 -4.41 -4.01 4.25
CA PHE A 98 -3.68 -4.91 5.12
C PHE A 98 -3.15 -6.09 4.31
N THR A 99 -1.97 -6.57 4.68
CA THR A 99 -1.50 -7.87 4.20
C THR A 99 -1.35 -8.76 5.42
N THR A 100 -1.63 -10.04 5.26
CA THR A 100 -1.58 -10.93 6.40
C THR A 100 -1.26 -12.34 5.97
N GLY A 101 -0.52 -13.05 6.80
CA GLY A 101 -0.31 -14.48 6.61
C GLY A 101 -1.35 -15.31 7.33
N TYR A 102 -2.29 -14.66 8.02
CA TYR A 102 -3.26 -15.39 8.79
C TYR A 102 -4.60 -15.48 8.09
N SER A 103 -5.43 -16.40 8.54
CA SER A 103 -6.77 -16.47 8.01
C SER A 103 -7.57 -15.25 8.44
N GLN A 104 -8.71 -15.06 7.81
CA GLN A 104 -9.54 -13.94 8.16
C GLN A 104 -9.96 -13.94 9.60
N ASP A 105 -10.11 -15.13 10.18
CA ASP A 105 -10.57 -15.20 11.55
C ASP A 105 -9.56 -14.64 12.51
N ALA A 106 -8.31 -14.52 12.13
CA ALA A 106 -7.30 -13.99 13.01
C ALA A 106 -7.25 -12.48 13.00
N VAL A 107 -8.01 -11.83 12.12
CA VAL A 107 -8.01 -10.39 12.06
C VAL A 107 -9.01 -9.88 13.09
N ASP A 108 -8.59 -8.85 13.86
CA ASP A 108 -9.43 -8.27 14.85
C ASP A 108 -10.74 -7.81 14.24
N ALA A 109 -11.84 -8.03 14.94
CA ALA A 109 -13.15 -7.70 14.41
C ALA A 109 -13.28 -6.25 13.99
N ASP A 110 -12.61 -5.35 14.71
CA ASP A 110 -12.72 -3.94 14.40
C ASP A 110 -12.12 -3.60 13.04
N TYR A 111 -11.28 -4.45 12.49
CA TYR A 111 -10.57 -4.15 11.24
C TYR A 111 -10.97 -5.09 10.11
N ARG A 112 -11.96 -5.96 10.33
CA ARG A 112 -12.31 -6.94 9.30
C ARG A 112 -12.94 -6.34 8.09
N ASP A 113 -13.51 -5.14 8.20
CA ASP A 113 -14.12 -4.51 7.06
C ASP A 113 -13.12 -3.81 6.15
N HIS A 114 -11.88 -3.70 6.57
CA HIS A 114 -10.89 -3.03 5.74
C HIS A 114 -10.34 -4.00 4.70
N PRO A 115 -9.95 -3.52 3.55
CA PRO A 115 -9.39 -4.39 2.53
C PRO A 115 -8.15 -5.11 3.02
N ARG A 116 -8.02 -6.35 2.66
CA ARG A 116 -6.83 -7.09 3.02
C ARG A 116 -6.55 -8.16 2.00
N LEU A 117 -5.28 -8.50 1.86
CA LEU A 117 -4.84 -9.56 0.99
C LEU A 117 -4.01 -10.53 1.79
N GLN A 118 -4.21 -11.81 1.54
CA GLN A 118 -3.47 -12.83 2.25
C GLN A 118 -2.20 -13.14 1.51
N LYS A 119 -1.11 -13.33 2.24
CA LYS A 119 0.16 -13.73 1.66
C LYS A 119 0.10 -15.20 1.29
N PRO A 120 0.81 -15.61 0.25
CA PRO A 120 1.69 -14.80 -0.58
C PRO A 120 0.90 -13.95 -1.57
N LEU A 121 1.41 -12.77 -1.88
CA LEU A 121 0.70 -11.83 -2.71
C LEU A 121 1.11 -11.94 -4.15
N SER A 122 0.14 -11.81 -5.04
CA SER A 122 0.43 -11.61 -6.43
C SER A 122 0.63 -10.13 -6.66
N GLY A 123 1.65 -9.73 -7.39
CA GLY A 123 1.87 -8.34 -7.67
C GLY A 123 0.72 -7.71 -8.41
N ARG A 124 0.13 -8.45 -9.33
CA ARG A 124 -0.99 -7.92 -10.07
C ARG A 124 -2.18 -7.67 -9.16
N THR A 125 -2.45 -8.58 -8.25
CA THR A 125 -3.56 -8.41 -7.33
C THR A 125 -3.34 -7.21 -6.43
N LEU A 126 -2.11 -7.03 -5.96
CA LEU A 126 -1.80 -5.92 -5.08
C LEU A 126 -1.97 -4.59 -5.82
N VAL A 127 -1.40 -4.46 -6.99
CA VAL A 127 -1.48 -3.21 -7.74
C VAL A 127 -2.91 -2.91 -8.11
N ALA A 128 -3.68 -3.92 -8.51
CA ALA A 128 -5.07 -3.69 -8.87
C ALA A 128 -5.89 -3.24 -7.67
N ALA A 129 -5.63 -3.82 -6.49
CA ALA A 129 -6.36 -3.42 -5.30
C ALA A 129 -6.05 -1.98 -4.93
N LEU A 130 -4.79 -1.60 -4.99
CA LEU A 130 -4.41 -0.24 -4.65
C LEU A 130 -4.93 0.76 -5.69
N ALA A 131 -4.93 0.39 -6.94
CA ALA A 131 -5.44 1.28 -7.98
C ALA A 131 -6.92 1.58 -7.75
N ARG A 132 -7.68 0.58 -7.29
CA ARG A 132 -9.09 0.81 -7.00
C ARG A 132 -9.28 1.68 -5.78
N MET A 133 -8.33 1.68 -4.86
CA MET A 133 -8.44 2.48 -3.65
C MET A 133 -7.88 3.87 -3.83
N ARG A 134 -7.18 4.12 -4.93
CA ARG A 134 -6.49 5.38 -5.13
C ARG A 134 -7.46 6.54 -5.05
N PRO A 135 -7.12 7.57 -4.27
CA PRO A 135 -8.03 8.69 -4.14
C PRO A 135 -8.20 9.39 -5.47
N GLU A 136 -9.47 9.70 -5.82
CA GLU A 136 -9.69 10.33 -7.04
C GLU A 136 -9.49 11.75 -7.00
N SER A 137 -9.64 12.36 -5.91
CA SER A 137 -9.57 13.79 -5.86
C SER A 137 -8.31 14.33 -6.36
N ASP A 138 -7.30 13.54 -6.31
CA ASP A 138 -6.10 14.10 -6.73
C ASP A 138 -6.06 14.23 -8.15
N GLU A 139 -6.82 13.54 -8.87
CA GLU A 139 -6.72 13.75 -10.17
C GLU A 139 -7.51 14.77 -10.64
N ARG A 140 -8.42 15.24 -9.96
CA ARG A 140 -9.20 16.20 -10.38
C ARG A 140 -8.57 17.38 -10.49
N PRO A 141 -8.52 17.90 -11.49
CA PRO A 141 -7.93 19.09 -11.73
C PRO A 141 -8.65 19.93 -11.00
N ALA A 142 -8.24 20.51 -10.41
CA ALA A 142 -8.83 21.42 -9.72
C ALA A 142 -9.89 21.77 -10.38
N GLY A 143 -10.35 21.23 -10.72
CA GLY A 143 -11.45 21.71 -11.32
C GLY A 143 -11.64 21.27 -11.91
#